data_8459918eb7523cf31f1a61a018752c98
#
_entry.id   8459918eb7523cf31f1a61a018752c98
#
_cell.length_a   1.000
_cell.length_b   1.000
_cell.length_c   1.000
_cell.angle_alpha   90.00
_cell.angle_beta   90.00
_cell.angle_gamma   90.00
#
_symmetry.space_group_name_H-M   'P 1'
#
loop_
_entity.id
_entity.type
_entity.pdbx_description
1 polymer ?
#
loop_
_entity_poly.entity_id
_entity_poly.type
_entity_poly.pdbx_seq_one_letter_code
_entity_poly.pdbx_strand_id
1 'polypeptide(L)'
;MDREQITALLAAAGGHLSGEEMSRTLGVTRAAVWKEIDALRREGWPIRSSPRKGHCLSGPPPVLSAAYINAKLPPDSPFAGKVRVESVVDSTNTRLKAEAASLPDGAVLIAEEQTGGRGTHGRSFQSPRGDGLYLSVLLRPFAALRDLFTLTGWVAVAARDGVERASGAAVEIKWLNDLYLHGRKLCGILTELAFLGESAEPDYVVVGMGINMNQTAETFRAQGLEGIAASLAGEGFPVERNHLAICLLRALGEMARDFPGKRADWLERYRAHCLTVGRRVSFEGAGGVLTGTAAGINDRFGLQVTGDDGTEYTVSSGTVKML
;
A
#
# COMPACT_ATOMS: atom_id res chain seq x y z
N MET A 1 -4.75 8.27 29.94
CA MET A 1 -3.59 8.68 29.14
C MET A 1 -3.60 7.81 27.89
N ASP A 2 -3.47 8.43 26.74
CA ASP A 2 -3.53 7.71 25.49
C ASP A 2 -2.12 7.23 25.12
N ARG A 3 -1.95 5.91 24.98
CA ARG A 3 -0.73 5.22 24.54
C ARG A 3 -0.22 5.78 23.21
N GLU A 4 -1.13 6.08 22.28
CA GLU A 4 -0.79 6.63 20.97
C GLU A 4 -0.09 7.98 21.07
N GLN A 5 -0.49 8.82 22.02
CA GLN A 5 0.16 10.12 22.24
C GLN A 5 1.62 10.00 22.70
N ILE A 6 1.92 9.07 23.61
CA ILE A 6 3.32 8.79 24.01
C ILE A 6 4.13 8.25 22.84
N THR A 7 3.55 7.33 22.08
CA THR A 7 4.19 6.78 20.88
C THR A 7 4.49 7.85 19.84
N ALA A 8 3.53 8.74 19.58
CA ALA A 8 3.70 9.85 18.64
C ALA A 8 4.84 10.77 19.07
N LEU A 9 4.89 11.16 20.36
CA LEU A 9 5.96 12.00 20.89
C LEU A 9 7.34 11.36 20.77
N LEU A 10 7.49 10.10 21.16
CA LEU A 10 8.75 9.37 21.06
C LEU A 10 9.19 9.18 19.61
N ALA A 11 8.25 8.92 18.69
CA ALA A 11 8.54 8.76 17.28
C ALA A 11 8.94 10.08 16.61
N ALA A 12 8.27 11.19 16.96
CA ALA A 12 8.54 12.53 16.41
C ALA A 12 9.88 13.08 16.93
N ALA A 13 10.23 12.82 18.17
CA ALA A 13 11.45 13.35 18.79
C ALA A 13 12.75 12.93 18.09
N GLY A 14 12.77 11.80 17.39
CA GLY A 14 13.97 11.29 16.70
C GLY A 14 15.19 11.02 17.61
N GLY A 15 15.03 11.22 18.91
CA GLY A 15 16.06 11.10 19.94
C GLY A 15 15.46 10.93 21.33
N HIS A 16 16.22 11.30 22.35
CA HIS A 16 15.76 11.21 23.73
C HIS A 16 14.79 12.36 24.09
N LEU A 17 13.69 12.01 24.73
CA LEU A 17 12.67 12.92 25.25
C LEU A 17 12.55 12.71 26.78
N SER A 18 12.63 13.77 27.57
CA SER A 18 12.55 13.64 29.01
C SER A 18 11.16 13.30 29.51
N GLY A 19 11.03 12.52 30.56
CA GLY A 19 9.73 12.20 31.17
C GLY A 19 9.00 13.46 31.69
N GLU A 20 9.71 14.52 32.01
CA GLU A 20 9.15 15.82 32.38
C GLU A 20 8.53 16.54 31.18
N GLU A 21 9.23 16.56 30.08
CA GLU A 21 8.74 17.15 28.82
C GLU A 21 7.50 16.41 28.32
N MET A 22 7.50 15.07 28.28
CA MET A 22 6.32 14.27 27.96
C MET A 22 5.16 14.56 28.92
N SER A 23 5.41 14.60 30.22
CA SER A 23 4.44 14.91 31.27
C SER A 23 3.78 16.28 31.04
N ARG A 24 4.59 17.31 30.74
CA ARG A 24 4.11 18.66 30.45
C ARG A 24 3.29 18.71 29.15
N THR A 25 3.79 18.10 28.08
CA THR A 25 3.12 18.10 26.76
C THR A 25 1.79 17.37 26.80
N LEU A 26 1.69 16.28 27.56
CA LEU A 26 0.49 15.45 27.66
C LEU A 26 -0.47 15.88 28.79
N GLY A 27 -0.06 16.82 29.66
CA GLY A 27 -0.87 17.21 30.80
C GLY A 27 -1.07 16.12 31.86
N VAL A 28 -0.09 15.20 31.99
CA VAL A 28 -0.17 14.04 32.91
C VAL A 28 1.00 14.02 33.88
N THR A 29 0.95 13.17 34.90
CA THR A 29 2.07 13.04 35.86
C THR A 29 3.25 12.27 35.25
N ARG A 30 4.47 12.55 35.72
CA ARG A 30 5.68 11.78 35.32
C ARG A 30 5.55 10.29 35.67
N ALA A 31 4.88 9.95 36.78
CA ALA A 31 4.61 8.57 37.16
C ALA A 31 3.71 7.85 36.15
N ALA A 32 2.71 8.54 35.59
CA ALA A 32 1.86 8.01 34.54
C ALA A 32 2.64 7.76 33.23
N VAL A 33 3.50 8.70 32.83
CA VAL A 33 4.40 8.52 31.66
C VAL A 33 5.30 7.30 31.85
N TRP A 34 5.93 7.18 33.02
CA TRP A 34 6.82 6.06 33.32
C TRP A 34 6.09 4.71 33.26
N LYS A 35 4.90 4.63 33.87
CA LYS A 35 4.06 3.42 33.87
C LYS A 35 3.74 2.96 32.44
N GLU A 36 3.40 3.88 31.54
CA GLU A 36 3.07 3.56 30.16
C GLU A 36 4.30 3.15 29.35
N ILE A 37 5.43 3.83 29.52
CA ILE A 37 6.70 3.43 28.89
C ILE A 37 7.12 2.02 29.34
N ASP A 38 6.94 1.70 30.63
CA ASP A 38 7.24 0.38 31.14
C ASP A 38 6.28 -0.69 30.58
N ALA A 39 5.00 -0.36 30.39
CA ALA A 39 4.04 -1.23 29.73
C ALA A 39 4.43 -1.50 28.27
N LEU A 40 4.75 -0.45 27.49
CA LEU A 40 5.22 -0.57 26.11
C LEU A 40 6.48 -1.46 26.01
N ARG A 41 7.42 -1.32 26.92
CA ARG A 41 8.62 -2.17 26.95
C ARG A 41 8.30 -3.64 27.18
N ARG A 42 7.39 -3.93 28.11
CA ARG A 42 6.95 -5.32 28.37
C ARG A 42 6.27 -5.93 27.15
N GLU A 43 5.70 -5.12 26.28
CA GLU A 43 5.12 -5.52 25.00
C GLU A 43 6.14 -5.57 23.85
N GLY A 44 7.44 -5.40 24.16
CA GLY A 44 8.52 -5.54 23.17
C GLY A 44 8.85 -4.26 22.40
N TRP A 45 8.30 -3.10 22.78
CA TRP A 45 8.68 -1.85 22.14
C TRP A 45 10.14 -1.49 22.40
N PRO A 46 10.93 -1.13 21.38
CA PRO A 46 12.35 -0.86 21.53
C PRO A 46 12.62 0.53 22.15
N ILE A 47 12.15 0.74 23.39
CA ILE A 47 12.31 1.99 24.11
C ILE A 47 13.54 1.90 25.00
N ARG A 48 14.55 2.73 24.76
CA ARG A 48 15.74 2.89 25.59
C ARG A 48 15.56 4.07 26.54
N SER A 49 16.09 3.92 27.76
CA SER A 49 16.21 5.02 28.74
C SER A 49 17.66 5.32 29.01
N SER A 50 17.96 6.60 29.12
CA SER A 50 19.27 7.09 29.53
C SER A 50 19.11 8.02 30.72
N PRO A 51 19.92 7.86 31.80
CA PRO A 51 19.92 8.80 32.92
C PRO A 51 20.09 10.24 32.40
N ARG A 52 19.30 11.17 32.94
CA ARG A 52 19.29 12.60 32.58
C ARG A 52 18.87 12.97 31.17
N LYS A 53 18.86 12.03 30.21
CA LYS A 53 18.39 12.28 28.81
C LYS A 53 16.93 11.92 28.58
N GLY A 54 16.40 10.94 29.34
CA GLY A 54 15.02 10.47 29.19
C GLY A 54 14.89 9.20 28.33
N HIS A 55 13.87 9.11 27.56
CA HIS A 55 13.48 7.92 26.79
C HIS A 55 13.56 8.17 25.28
N CYS A 56 13.96 7.18 24.51
CA CYS A 56 13.90 7.23 23.03
C CYS A 56 13.40 5.91 22.47
N LEU A 57 12.71 6.00 21.34
CA LEU A 57 12.35 4.85 20.53
C LEU A 57 13.54 4.53 19.61
N SER A 58 14.18 3.39 19.80
CA SER A 58 15.42 3.01 19.10
C SER A 58 15.20 2.19 17.83
N GLY A 59 13.94 1.93 17.48
CA GLY A 59 13.52 1.18 16.31
C GLY A 59 12.01 1.24 16.14
N PRO A 60 11.45 0.63 15.06
CA PRO A 60 10.02 0.58 14.84
C PRO A 60 9.31 -0.27 15.89
N PRO A 61 8.02 0.01 16.16
CA PRO A 61 7.19 -0.83 17.03
C PRO A 61 7.03 -2.25 16.49
N PRO A 62 6.84 -3.26 17.36
CA PRO A 62 6.63 -4.66 16.93
C PRO A 62 5.26 -4.90 16.27
N VAL A 63 4.34 -3.96 16.43
CA VAL A 63 2.98 -3.97 15.85
C VAL A 63 2.78 -2.76 14.96
N LEU A 64 1.81 -2.82 14.03
CA LEU A 64 1.41 -1.65 13.25
C LEU A 64 0.91 -0.54 14.19
N SER A 65 1.42 0.67 14.00
CA SER A 65 1.12 1.82 14.86
C SER A 65 0.80 3.06 14.05
N ALA A 66 -0.46 3.49 14.10
CA ALA A 66 -0.91 4.72 13.46
C ALA A 66 -0.10 5.93 13.94
N ALA A 67 0.12 6.05 15.24
CA ALA A 67 0.90 7.13 15.84
C ALA A 67 2.35 7.18 15.32
N TYR A 68 3.00 6.00 15.23
CA TYR A 68 4.36 5.92 14.71
C TYR A 68 4.43 6.28 13.22
N ILE A 69 3.52 5.72 12.41
CA ILE A 69 3.49 5.98 10.96
C ILE A 69 3.23 7.47 10.70
N ASN A 70 2.19 8.06 11.34
CA ASN A 70 1.88 9.48 11.20
C ASN A 70 3.06 10.38 11.58
N ALA A 71 3.77 10.07 12.68
CA ALA A 71 4.92 10.85 13.13
C ALA A 71 6.15 10.75 12.20
N LYS A 72 6.22 9.72 11.34
CA LYS A 72 7.33 9.50 10.39
C LYS A 72 7.03 9.96 8.98
N LEU A 73 5.78 10.31 8.68
CA LEU A 73 5.43 10.94 7.41
C LEU A 73 5.89 12.39 7.37
N PRO A 74 6.31 12.90 6.20
CA PRO A 74 6.59 14.33 6.03
C PRO A 74 5.35 15.17 6.38
N PRO A 75 5.50 16.34 7.00
CA PRO A 75 4.37 17.20 7.39
C PRO A 75 3.50 17.66 6.20
N ASP A 76 4.11 17.78 5.03
CA ASP A 76 3.45 18.14 3.75
C ASP A 76 2.85 16.93 3.02
N SER A 77 2.96 15.73 3.57
CA SER A 77 2.34 14.54 2.99
C SER A 77 0.82 14.67 3.01
N PRO A 78 0.10 14.33 1.91
CA PRO A 78 -1.35 14.33 1.89
C PRO A 78 -1.96 13.35 2.91
N PHE A 79 -1.17 12.42 3.43
CA PHE A 79 -1.56 11.37 4.38
C PHE A 79 -1.18 11.68 5.84
N ALA A 80 -0.41 12.75 6.10
CA ALA A 80 0.05 13.08 7.44
C ALA A 80 -1.12 13.31 8.40
N GLY A 81 -1.07 12.66 9.56
CA GLY A 81 -2.13 12.75 10.58
C GLY A 81 -3.44 12.01 10.24
N LYS A 82 -3.50 11.30 9.09
CA LYS A 82 -4.73 10.66 8.59
C LYS A 82 -4.67 9.15 8.54
N VAL A 83 -3.58 8.55 9.05
CA VAL A 83 -3.42 7.09 9.12
C VAL A 83 -4.15 6.55 10.35
N ARG A 84 -4.98 5.54 10.12
CA ARG A 84 -5.62 4.71 11.15
C ARG A 84 -5.16 3.27 10.98
N VAL A 85 -5.08 2.55 12.11
CA VAL A 85 -4.79 1.10 12.14
C VAL A 85 -5.94 0.41 12.87
N GLU A 86 -6.52 -0.60 12.26
CA GLU A 86 -7.56 -1.44 12.86
C GLU A 86 -7.07 -2.88 13.00
N SER A 87 -7.50 -3.52 14.09
CA SER A 87 -7.10 -4.90 14.41
C SER A 87 -7.68 -5.92 13.42
N VAL A 88 -8.98 -5.78 13.09
CA VAL A 88 -9.70 -6.65 12.16
C VAL A 88 -10.76 -5.83 11.44
N VAL A 89 -10.82 -5.97 10.13
CA VAL A 89 -11.89 -5.43 9.28
C VAL A 89 -12.36 -6.51 8.30
N ASP A 90 -13.50 -6.29 7.66
CA ASP A 90 -13.90 -7.12 6.50
C ASP A 90 -12.95 -6.86 5.32
N SER A 91 -12.81 -5.60 4.92
CA SER A 91 -11.88 -5.12 3.90
C SER A 91 -11.58 -3.64 4.13
N THR A 92 -10.31 -3.26 4.05
CA THR A 92 -9.91 -1.85 4.17
C THR A 92 -10.56 -0.97 3.10
N ASN A 93 -10.74 -1.45 1.88
CA ASN A 93 -11.48 -0.75 0.81
C ASN A 93 -12.96 -0.58 1.19
N THR A 94 -13.62 -1.66 1.60
CA THR A 94 -15.04 -1.64 1.98
C THR A 94 -15.28 -0.66 3.13
N ARG A 95 -14.39 -0.68 4.13
CA ARG A 95 -14.49 0.20 5.30
C ARG A 95 -14.33 1.66 4.93
N LEU A 96 -13.30 2.03 4.14
CA LEU A 96 -13.13 3.42 3.68
C LEU A 96 -14.30 3.89 2.81
N LYS A 97 -14.84 3.04 1.94
CA LYS A 97 -16.04 3.39 1.14
C LYS A 97 -17.25 3.66 2.01
N ALA A 98 -17.50 2.84 3.02
CA ALA A 98 -18.62 3.01 3.93
C ALA A 98 -18.54 4.31 4.75
N GLU A 99 -17.33 4.77 5.06
CA GLU A 99 -17.07 5.96 5.86
C GLU A 99 -16.74 7.20 5.00
N ALA A 100 -16.69 7.08 3.68
CA ALA A 100 -16.14 8.10 2.77
C ALA A 100 -16.74 9.48 2.95
N ALA A 101 -18.06 9.59 3.23
CA ALA A 101 -18.73 10.88 3.41
C ALA A 101 -18.17 11.70 4.59
N SER A 102 -17.62 11.05 5.61
CA SER A 102 -17.08 11.69 6.82
C SER A 102 -15.55 11.79 6.82
N LEU A 103 -14.88 11.14 5.88
CA LEU A 103 -13.42 11.09 5.84
C LEU A 103 -12.83 12.21 4.99
N PRO A 104 -11.68 12.79 5.41
CA PRO A 104 -10.96 13.77 4.60
C PRO A 104 -10.30 13.08 3.40
N ASP A 105 -9.98 13.89 2.38
CA ASP A 105 -9.04 13.48 1.34
C ASP A 105 -7.71 13.03 1.95
N GLY A 106 -7.14 11.94 1.43
CA GLY A 106 -5.91 11.34 1.96
C GLY A 106 -6.13 10.49 3.22
N ALA A 107 -7.37 10.13 3.59
CA ALA A 107 -7.60 9.18 4.68
C ALA A 107 -6.99 7.82 4.36
N VAL A 108 -6.30 7.23 5.35
CA VAL A 108 -5.61 5.94 5.23
C VAL A 108 -6.12 4.97 6.28
N LEU A 109 -6.43 3.76 5.86
CA LEU A 109 -6.76 2.66 6.76
C LEU A 109 -5.79 1.50 6.51
N ILE A 110 -5.16 1.02 7.58
CA ILE A 110 -4.34 -0.18 7.60
C ILE A 110 -5.02 -1.19 8.52
N ALA A 111 -5.05 -2.46 8.14
CA ALA A 111 -5.58 -3.53 8.97
C ALA A 111 -4.49 -4.56 9.31
N GLU A 112 -4.54 -5.07 10.54
CA GLU A 112 -3.73 -6.23 10.93
C GLU A 112 -4.23 -7.50 10.24
N GLU A 113 -5.57 -7.58 10.00
CA GLU A 113 -6.25 -8.71 9.40
C GLU A 113 -7.46 -8.26 8.59
N GLN A 114 -7.74 -8.93 7.47
CA GLN A 114 -8.99 -8.78 6.73
C GLN A 114 -9.71 -10.12 6.64
N THR A 115 -10.98 -10.17 7.06
CA THR A 115 -11.82 -11.37 6.99
C THR A 115 -12.47 -11.57 5.61
N GLY A 116 -12.53 -10.54 4.80
CA GLY A 116 -13.12 -10.51 3.46
C GLY A 116 -12.28 -9.69 2.49
N GLY A 117 -10.95 -9.87 2.50
CA GLY A 117 -10.04 -9.17 1.60
C GLY A 117 -10.40 -9.39 0.13
N ARG A 118 -10.39 -8.31 -0.67
CA ARG A 118 -10.87 -8.28 -2.05
C ARG A 118 -9.74 -8.07 -3.04
N GLY A 119 -9.85 -8.76 -4.18
CA GLY A 119 -9.09 -8.51 -5.38
C GLY A 119 -10.01 -8.10 -6.54
N THR A 120 -9.45 -7.89 -7.71
CA THR A 120 -10.22 -7.58 -8.94
C THR A 120 -11.12 -8.76 -9.35
N HIS A 121 -12.22 -8.46 -10.03
CA HIS A 121 -13.17 -9.45 -10.56
C HIS A 121 -13.75 -10.41 -9.49
N GLY A 122 -14.01 -9.91 -8.28
CA GLY A 122 -14.60 -10.70 -7.20
C GLY A 122 -13.69 -11.75 -6.56
N ARG A 123 -12.39 -11.77 -6.90
CA ARG A 123 -11.43 -12.67 -6.25
C ARG A 123 -11.18 -12.25 -4.81
N SER A 124 -10.91 -13.21 -3.95
CA SER A 124 -10.45 -12.94 -2.59
C SER A 124 -8.95 -12.67 -2.54
N PHE A 125 -8.53 -11.87 -1.56
CA PHE A 125 -7.14 -11.69 -1.18
C PHE A 125 -6.96 -12.17 0.25
N GLN A 126 -6.18 -13.23 0.46
CA GLN A 126 -5.92 -13.78 1.78
C GLN A 126 -5.13 -12.80 2.63
N SER A 127 -5.68 -12.44 3.78
CA SER A 127 -5.15 -11.34 4.60
C SER A 127 -5.03 -11.72 6.08
N PRO A 128 -4.30 -12.80 6.42
CA PRO A 128 -4.16 -13.22 7.82
C PRO A 128 -3.31 -12.23 8.62
N ARG A 129 -3.54 -12.21 9.93
CA ARG A 129 -2.82 -11.33 10.87
C ARG A 129 -1.32 -11.57 10.84
N GLY A 130 -0.56 -10.47 10.72
CA GLY A 130 0.90 -10.49 10.83
C GLY A 130 1.65 -10.86 9.55
N ASP A 131 0.98 -11.46 8.57
CA ASP A 131 1.63 -11.99 7.37
C ASP A 131 1.84 -10.96 6.27
N GLY A 132 1.03 -9.91 6.24
CA GLY A 132 1.08 -8.91 5.19
C GLY A 132 0.89 -7.49 5.68
N LEU A 133 0.90 -6.56 4.72
CA LEU A 133 0.45 -5.19 4.87
C LEU A 133 -0.81 -4.99 4.02
N TYR A 134 -1.93 -4.69 4.67
CA TYR A 134 -3.24 -4.46 4.05
C TYR A 134 -3.63 -3.02 4.28
N LEU A 135 -3.53 -2.22 3.23
CA LEU A 135 -3.64 -0.76 3.30
C LEU A 135 -4.56 -0.25 2.20
N SER A 136 -5.44 0.69 2.55
CA SER A 136 -6.21 1.45 1.58
C SER A 136 -6.08 2.94 1.83
N VAL A 137 -6.10 3.72 0.74
CA VAL A 137 -6.15 5.19 0.77
C VAL A 137 -7.40 5.68 0.06
N LEU A 138 -8.04 6.72 0.60
CA LEU A 138 -9.15 7.44 -0.02
C LEU A 138 -8.60 8.72 -0.62
N LEU A 139 -8.82 8.92 -1.91
CA LEU A 139 -8.37 10.09 -2.65
C LEU A 139 -9.57 10.80 -3.29
N ARG A 140 -9.55 12.14 -3.28
CA ARG A 140 -10.50 12.99 -4.01
C ARG A 140 -9.74 13.79 -5.08
N PRO A 141 -9.29 13.11 -6.16
CA PRO A 141 -8.44 13.76 -7.14
C PRO A 141 -9.25 14.74 -7.99
N PHE A 142 -8.76 15.96 -8.11
CA PHE A 142 -9.23 16.93 -9.09
C PHE A 142 -8.67 16.58 -10.47
N ALA A 143 -9.31 15.62 -11.16
CA ALA A 143 -8.88 15.17 -12.46
C ALA A 143 -10.09 14.74 -13.31
N ALA A 144 -9.97 14.89 -14.63
CA ALA A 144 -11.00 14.40 -15.52
C ALA A 144 -11.13 12.87 -15.43
N LEU A 145 -12.35 12.35 -15.61
CA LEU A 145 -12.62 10.90 -15.53
C LEU A 145 -11.66 10.07 -16.40
N ARG A 146 -11.33 10.57 -17.60
CA ARG A 146 -10.35 9.91 -18.50
C ARG A 146 -8.96 9.75 -17.89
N ASP A 147 -8.55 10.64 -16.97
CA ASP A 147 -7.27 10.56 -16.29
C ASP A 147 -7.33 9.58 -15.12
N LEU A 148 -8.48 9.51 -14.45
CA LEU A 148 -8.70 8.56 -13.35
C LEU A 148 -8.62 7.10 -13.80
N PHE A 149 -8.98 6.79 -15.06
CA PHE A 149 -8.76 5.45 -15.61
C PHE A 149 -7.28 5.06 -15.72
N THR A 150 -6.37 6.03 -15.69
CA THR A 150 -4.93 5.75 -15.68
C THR A 150 -4.36 5.57 -14.27
N LEU A 151 -5.10 5.96 -13.23
CA LEU A 151 -4.63 6.03 -11.85
C LEU A 151 -4.05 4.69 -11.35
N THR A 152 -4.64 3.57 -11.74
CA THR A 152 -4.13 2.24 -11.34
C THR A 152 -2.68 2.02 -11.78
N GLY A 153 -2.30 2.45 -12.98
CA GLY A 153 -0.92 2.37 -13.45
C GLY A 153 0.04 3.27 -12.66
N TRP A 154 -0.42 4.48 -12.29
CA TRP A 154 0.35 5.38 -11.43
C TRP A 154 0.57 4.78 -10.04
N VAL A 155 -0.49 4.21 -9.46
CA VAL A 155 -0.43 3.53 -8.17
C VAL A 155 0.53 2.33 -8.22
N ALA A 156 0.52 1.56 -9.32
CA ALA A 156 1.43 0.43 -9.48
C ALA A 156 2.90 0.87 -9.44
N VAL A 157 3.23 1.99 -10.10
CA VAL A 157 4.59 2.59 -10.01
C VAL A 157 4.90 3.04 -8.59
N ALA A 158 4.00 3.78 -7.94
CA ALA A 158 4.21 4.25 -6.57
C ALA A 158 4.37 3.08 -5.58
N ALA A 159 3.54 2.05 -5.70
CA ALA A 159 3.62 0.87 -4.85
C ALA A 159 4.93 0.11 -5.06
N ARG A 160 5.36 -0.08 -6.33
CA ARG A 160 6.65 -0.65 -6.68
C ARG A 160 7.80 0.10 -6.01
N ASP A 161 7.83 1.41 -6.18
CA ASP A 161 8.91 2.24 -5.62
C ASP A 161 8.91 2.23 -4.08
N GLY A 162 7.72 2.24 -3.47
CA GLY A 162 7.59 2.12 -2.01
C GLY A 162 8.14 0.79 -1.49
N VAL A 163 7.84 -0.31 -2.16
CA VAL A 163 8.37 -1.64 -1.82
C VAL A 163 9.87 -1.69 -2.02
N GLU A 164 10.37 -1.23 -3.16
CA GLU A 164 11.80 -1.23 -3.46
C GLU A 164 12.61 -0.37 -2.47
N ARG A 165 12.12 0.83 -2.14
CA ARG A 165 12.75 1.72 -1.13
C ARG A 165 12.78 1.08 0.26
N ALA A 166 11.77 0.29 0.62
CA ALA A 166 11.69 -0.34 1.92
C ALA A 166 12.55 -1.60 2.02
N SER A 167 12.62 -2.40 0.97
CA SER A 167 13.19 -3.75 0.99
C SER A 167 14.48 -3.92 0.21
N GLY A 168 14.75 -3.05 -0.77
CA GLY A 168 15.81 -3.24 -1.76
C GLY A 168 15.48 -4.31 -2.81
N ALA A 169 14.28 -4.92 -2.79
CA ALA A 169 13.87 -5.93 -3.74
C ALA A 169 13.58 -5.30 -5.12
N ALA A 170 14.11 -5.88 -6.18
CA ALA A 170 13.80 -5.49 -7.55
C ALA A 170 12.40 -6.02 -7.94
N VAL A 171 11.40 -5.14 -7.86
CA VAL A 171 9.98 -5.49 -8.08
C VAL A 171 9.55 -5.05 -9.47
N GLU A 172 8.80 -5.91 -10.15
CA GLU A 172 8.27 -5.69 -11.49
C GLU A 172 6.75 -5.50 -11.45
N ILE A 173 6.20 -4.82 -12.46
CA ILE A 173 4.75 -4.61 -12.60
C ILE A 173 4.20 -5.59 -13.63
N LYS A 174 3.32 -6.48 -13.22
CA LYS A 174 2.47 -7.22 -14.14
C LYS A 174 1.24 -6.38 -14.48
N TRP A 175 1.02 -6.11 -15.74
CA TRP A 175 -0.09 -5.29 -16.22
C TRP A 175 -1.44 -5.80 -15.66
N LEU A 176 -2.29 -4.97 -15.10
CA LEU A 176 -2.20 -3.51 -14.95
C LEU A 176 -1.77 -3.14 -13.52
N ASN A 177 -2.03 -4.00 -12.52
CA ASN A 177 -2.25 -3.69 -11.12
C ASN A 177 -1.61 -4.68 -10.14
N ASP A 178 -0.73 -5.56 -10.61
CA ASP A 178 -0.06 -6.53 -9.74
C ASP A 178 1.45 -6.26 -9.68
N LEU A 179 2.06 -6.41 -8.51
CA LEU A 179 3.51 -6.41 -8.37
C LEU A 179 4.02 -7.84 -8.26
N TYR A 180 5.14 -8.09 -8.91
CA TYR A 180 5.78 -9.40 -8.99
C TYR A 180 7.21 -9.33 -8.48
N LEU A 181 7.62 -10.38 -7.80
CA LEU A 181 8.99 -10.60 -7.36
C LEU A 181 9.41 -12.01 -7.78
N HIS A 182 10.53 -12.12 -8.51
CA HIS A 182 11.03 -13.37 -9.06
C HIS A 182 9.95 -14.17 -9.81
N GLY A 183 9.15 -13.48 -10.63
CA GLY A 183 8.09 -14.08 -11.45
C GLY A 183 6.82 -14.51 -10.72
N ARG A 184 6.68 -14.21 -9.42
CA ARG A 184 5.53 -14.56 -8.57
C ARG A 184 4.87 -13.33 -7.99
N LYS A 185 3.55 -13.39 -7.77
CA LYS A 185 2.78 -12.24 -7.28
C LYS A 185 3.12 -11.89 -5.83
N LEU A 186 3.62 -10.67 -5.63
CA LEU A 186 3.94 -10.08 -4.34
C LEU A 186 2.79 -9.23 -3.80
N CYS A 187 2.16 -8.42 -4.67
CA CYS A 187 1.14 -7.45 -4.29
C CYS A 187 0.00 -7.43 -5.30
N GLY A 188 -1.21 -7.23 -4.81
CA GLY A 188 -2.39 -6.88 -5.61
C GLY A 188 -2.84 -5.47 -5.28
N ILE A 189 -3.21 -4.70 -6.31
CA ILE A 189 -3.75 -3.34 -6.19
C ILE A 189 -5.20 -3.36 -6.69
N LEU A 190 -6.11 -2.77 -5.91
CA LEU A 190 -7.52 -2.65 -6.25
C LEU A 190 -7.93 -1.18 -6.18
N THR A 191 -8.17 -0.57 -7.34
CA THR A 191 -8.67 0.80 -7.47
C THR A 191 -10.17 0.77 -7.74
N GLU A 192 -10.95 1.42 -6.88
CA GLU A 192 -12.42 1.50 -6.98
C GLU A 192 -12.84 2.96 -7.02
N LEU A 193 -13.52 3.37 -8.10
CA LEU A 193 -14.12 4.70 -8.21
C LEU A 193 -15.54 4.67 -7.64
N ALA A 194 -15.92 5.75 -6.98
CA ALA A 194 -17.28 5.98 -6.52
C ALA A 194 -17.84 7.27 -7.10
N PHE A 195 -19.12 7.24 -7.48
CA PHE A 195 -19.84 8.36 -8.04
C PHE A 195 -20.96 8.75 -7.07
N LEU A 196 -21.15 10.07 -6.85
CA LEU A 196 -22.26 10.58 -6.05
C LEU A 196 -23.47 10.86 -6.95
N GLY A 197 -24.59 10.21 -6.60
CA GLY A 197 -25.86 10.42 -7.25
C GLY A 197 -25.81 10.12 -8.77
N GLU A 198 -26.48 10.97 -9.56
CA GLU A 198 -26.54 10.86 -11.02
C GLU A 198 -25.40 11.62 -11.73
N SER A 199 -24.43 12.17 -10.99
CA SER A 199 -23.32 12.89 -11.59
C SER A 199 -22.37 11.96 -12.33
N ALA A 200 -21.88 12.39 -13.49
CA ALA A 200 -20.85 11.66 -14.25
C ALA A 200 -19.44 11.88 -13.67
N GLU A 201 -19.32 12.69 -12.61
CA GLU A 201 -18.05 12.99 -11.96
C GLU A 201 -17.82 12.09 -10.74
N PRO A 202 -16.68 11.44 -10.63
CA PRO A 202 -16.36 10.64 -9.46
C PRO A 202 -16.14 11.52 -8.22
N ASP A 203 -16.73 11.12 -7.09
CA ASP A 203 -16.59 11.83 -5.81
C ASP A 203 -15.24 11.49 -5.16
N TYR A 204 -14.90 10.20 -5.17
CA TYR A 204 -13.65 9.72 -4.61
C TYR A 204 -13.19 8.42 -5.29
N VAL A 205 -11.94 8.10 -5.03
CA VAL A 205 -11.32 6.83 -5.40
C VAL A 205 -10.78 6.17 -4.13
N VAL A 206 -11.04 4.88 -3.96
CA VAL A 206 -10.37 4.07 -2.94
C VAL A 206 -9.34 3.17 -3.62
N VAL A 207 -8.11 3.26 -3.17
CA VAL A 207 -6.99 2.45 -3.66
C VAL A 207 -6.55 1.51 -2.56
N GLY A 208 -6.79 0.23 -2.73
CA GLY A 208 -6.34 -0.82 -1.82
C GLY A 208 -5.10 -1.53 -2.32
N MET A 209 -4.22 -1.87 -1.41
CA MET A 209 -3.01 -2.66 -1.67
C MET A 209 -2.89 -3.76 -0.63
N GLY A 210 -2.74 -5.00 -1.09
CA GLY A 210 -2.40 -6.14 -0.27
C GLY A 210 -1.00 -6.63 -0.65
N ILE A 211 -0.05 -6.58 0.30
CA ILE A 211 1.35 -6.95 0.08
C ILE A 211 1.69 -8.13 0.96
N ASN A 212 2.18 -9.20 0.34
CA ASN A 212 2.66 -10.38 1.05
C ASN A 212 4.04 -10.06 1.67
N MET A 213 4.18 -10.24 2.97
CA MET A 213 5.42 -9.90 3.67
C MET A 213 6.10 -11.10 4.31
N ASN A 214 5.37 -11.84 5.16
CA ASN A 214 5.93 -12.86 6.04
C ASN A 214 5.42 -14.28 5.74
N GLN A 215 4.55 -14.44 4.75
CA GLN A 215 4.03 -15.77 4.39
C GLN A 215 5.17 -16.72 4.02
N THR A 216 5.10 -17.93 4.54
CA THR A 216 6.05 -18.99 4.22
C THR A 216 5.60 -19.80 2.99
N ALA A 217 6.48 -20.60 2.42
CA ALA A 217 6.12 -21.53 1.34
C ALA A 217 5.00 -22.50 1.76
N GLU A 218 4.97 -22.91 3.04
CA GLU A 218 3.91 -23.75 3.60
C GLU A 218 2.57 -23.05 3.66
N THR A 219 2.57 -21.76 4.05
CA THR A 219 1.37 -20.90 4.04
C THR A 219 0.79 -20.82 2.62
N PHE A 220 1.63 -20.54 1.62
CA PHE A 220 1.17 -20.48 0.23
C PHE A 220 0.68 -21.83 -0.30
N ARG A 221 1.34 -22.94 0.07
CA ARG A 221 0.89 -24.30 -0.28
C ARG A 221 -0.49 -24.60 0.29
N ALA A 222 -0.72 -24.29 1.57
CA ALA A 222 -2.00 -24.50 2.23
C ALA A 222 -3.13 -23.67 1.59
N GLN A 223 -2.80 -22.52 1.00
CA GLN A 223 -3.72 -21.63 0.30
C GLN A 223 -3.88 -21.95 -1.20
N GLY A 224 -3.18 -22.95 -1.74
CA GLY A 224 -3.17 -23.27 -3.18
C GLY A 224 -2.46 -22.21 -4.04
N LEU A 225 -1.56 -21.42 -3.46
CA LEU A 225 -0.81 -20.35 -4.10
C LEU A 225 0.68 -20.65 -4.28
N GLU A 226 1.09 -21.91 -4.05
CA GLU A 226 2.47 -22.36 -4.27
C GLU A 226 2.90 -22.11 -5.72
N GLY A 227 4.08 -21.51 -5.91
CA GLY A 227 4.57 -21.14 -7.24
C GLY A 227 3.87 -19.92 -7.89
N ILE A 228 2.76 -19.43 -7.32
CA ILE A 228 1.97 -18.32 -7.85
C ILE A 228 2.24 -17.01 -7.08
N ALA A 229 2.35 -17.10 -5.75
CA ALA A 229 2.59 -15.97 -4.88
C ALA A 229 3.99 -15.99 -4.27
N ALA A 230 4.49 -14.81 -3.95
CA ALA A 230 5.72 -14.57 -3.22
C ALA A 230 5.46 -13.66 -2.02
N SER A 231 6.33 -13.70 -1.03
CA SER A 231 6.39 -12.74 0.08
C SER A 231 7.79 -12.16 0.19
N LEU A 232 7.93 -10.96 0.72
CA LEU A 232 9.23 -10.31 0.87
C LEU A 232 10.20 -11.16 1.71
N ALA A 233 9.79 -11.64 2.86
CA ALA A 233 10.64 -12.46 3.72
C ALA A 233 10.97 -13.82 3.09
N GLY A 234 10.01 -14.45 2.41
CA GLY A 234 10.22 -15.72 1.69
C GLY A 234 11.21 -15.63 0.54
N GLU A 235 11.37 -14.42 -0.05
CA GLU A 235 12.34 -14.14 -1.11
C GLU A 235 13.67 -13.57 -0.60
N GLY A 236 13.87 -13.48 0.73
CA GLY A 236 15.12 -13.00 1.32
C GLY A 236 15.18 -11.48 1.54
N PHE A 237 14.06 -10.78 1.47
CA PHE A 237 13.93 -9.33 1.70
C PHE A 237 13.04 -9.02 2.92
N PRO A 238 13.36 -9.48 4.13
CA PRO A 238 12.54 -9.21 5.30
C PRO A 238 12.48 -7.71 5.60
N VAL A 239 11.27 -7.20 5.78
CA VAL A 239 10.99 -5.78 6.03
C VAL A 239 10.00 -5.64 7.17
N GLU A 240 10.19 -4.62 7.96
CA GLU A 240 9.31 -4.20 9.03
C GLU A 240 8.03 -3.56 8.48
N ARG A 241 6.85 -3.95 8.97
CA ARG A 241 5.56 -3.52 8.43
C ARG A 241 5.32 -2.01 8.51
N ASN A 242 5.69 -1.36 9.63
CA ASN A 242 5.59 0.10 9.77
C ASN A 242 6.52 0.81 8.78
N HIS A 243 7.74 0.28 8.56
CA HIS A 243 8.69 0.86 7.61
C HIS A 243 8.16 0.78 6.18
N LEU A 244 7.63 -0.38 5.78
CA LEU A 244 7.01 -0.54 4.46
C LEU A 244 5.82 0.41 4.29
N ALA A 245 4.93 0.53 5.29
CA ALA A 245 3.80 1.45 5.24
C ALA A 245 4.24 2.91 5.03
N ILE A 246 5.29 3.35 5.74
CA ILE A 246 5.85 4.70 5.59
C ILE A 246 6.41 4.91 4.17
N CYS A 247 7.19 3.95 3.64
CA CYS A 247 7.76 4.06 2.30
C CYS A 247 6.68 4.09 1.21
N LEU A 248 5.65 3.26 1.34
CA LEU A 248 4.49 3.25 0.43
C LEU A 248 3.74 4.57 0.47
N LEU A 249 3.40 5.08 1.66
CA LEU A 249 2.68 6.34 1.80
C LEU A 249 3.49 7.54 1.29
N ARG A 250 4.81 7.52 1.42
CA ARG A 250 5.68 8.54 0.80
C ARG A 250 5.63 8.48 -0.73
N ALA A 251 5.75 7.30 -1.31
CA ALA A 251 5.69 7.12 -2.77
C ALA A 251 4.30 7.47 -3.33
N LEU A 252 3.22 7.10 -2.64
CA LEU A 252 1.86 7.51 -2.98
C LEU A 252 1.66 9.04 -2.85
N GLY A 253 2.31 9.67 -1.87
CA GLY A 253 2.29 11.13 -1.72
C GLY A 253 3.02 11.84 -2.88
N GLU A 254 4.12 11.30 -3.37
CA GLU A 254 4.80 11.77 -4.59
C GLU A 254 3.85 11.63 -5.80
N MET A 255 3.23 10.48 -5.96
CA MET A 255 2.23 10.22 -7.00
C MET A 255 1.07 11.22 -6.94
N ALA A 256 0.49 11.44 -5.77
CA ALA A 256 -0.67 12.33 -5.62
C ALA A 256 -0.36 13.78 -5.99
N ARG A 257 0.87 14.26 -5.73
CA ARG A 257 1.31 15.60 -6.15
C ARG A 257 1.55 15.72 -7.66
N ASP A 258 1.98 14.63 -8.29
CA ASP A 258 2.33 14.63 -9.71
C ASP A 258 1.13 14.35 -10.62
N PHE A 259 0.10 13.67 -10.10
CA PHE A 259 -1.09 13.26 -10.85
C PHE A 259 -2.03 14.44 -11.12
N PRO A 260 -2.57 14.59 -12.34
CA PRO A 260 -2.25 13.86 -13.57
C PRO A 260 -1.15 14.54 -14.42
N GLY A 261 -0.55 15.60 -13.91
CA GLY A 261 0.29 16.55 -14.69
C GLY A 261 1.55 15.93 -15.28
N LYS A 262 2.24 15.04 -14.55
CA LYS A 262 3.50 14.42 -14.99
C LYS A 262 3.31 13.02 -15.61
N ARG A 263 2.26 12.84 -16.40
CA ARG A 263 1.92 11.53 -16.97
C ARG A 263 3.06 10.88 -17.73
N ALA A 264 3.82 11.64 -18.53
CA ALA A 264 4.88 11.09 -19.35
C ALA A 264 5.96 10.39 -18.50
N ASP A 265 6.40 11.04 -17.42
CA ASP A 265 7.44 10.50 -16.53
C ASP A 265 6.98 9.21 -15.81
N TRP A 266 5.73 9.20 -15.33
CA TRP A 266 5.15 8.05 -14.65
C TRP A 266 4.88 6.88 -15.61
N LEU A 267 4.48 7.18 -16.83
CA LEU A 267 4.31 6.18 -17.88
C LEU A 267 5.64 5.55 -18.31
N GLU A 268 6.69 6.34 -18.43
CA GLU A 268 8.03 5.84 -18.74
C GLU A 268 8.51 4.88 -17.64
N ARG A 269 8.35 5.26 -16.37
CA ARG A 269 8.67 4.39 -15.22
C ARG A 269 7.84 3.11 -15.24
N TYR A 270 6.55 3.18 -15.58
CA TYR A 270 5.70 2.00 -15.73
C TYR A 270 6.23 1.08 -16.84
N ARG A 271 6.53 1.63 -18.02
CA ARG A 271 7.06 0.89 -19.18
C ARG A 271 8.37 0.19 -18.84
N ALA A 272 9.27 0.89 -18.17
CA ALA A 272 10.60 0.38 -17.79
C ALA A 272 10.53 -0.84 -16.85
N HIS A 273 9.43 -0.99 -16.10
CA HIS A 273 9.27 -2.07 -15.11
C HIS A 273 8.11 -3.02 -15.41
N CYS A 274 7.51 -2.92 -16.60
CA CYS A 274 6.36 -3.76 -16.98
C CYS A 274 6.83 -5.15 -17.45
N LEU A 275 6.71 -6.13 -16.57
CA LEU A 275 7.04 -7.54 -16.83
C LEU A 275 6.26 -8.15 -18.00
N THR A 276 5.06 -7.62 -18.29
CA THR A 276 4.14 -8.19 -19.29
C THR A 276 4.60 -7.94 -20.72
N VAL A 277 5.30 -6.82 -20.98
CA VAL A 277 5.76 -6.45 -22.32
C VAL A 277 6.80 -7.48 -22.82
N GLY A 278 6.66 -7.89 -24.07
CA GLY A 278 7.49 -8.93 -24.70
C GLY A 278 7.04 -10.38 -24.39
N ARG A 279 6.04 -10.57 -23.52
CA ARG A 279 5.53 -11.92 -23.19
C ARG A 279 4.35 -12.33 -24.07
N ARG A 280 4.21 -13.62 -24.27
CA ARG A 280 2.96 -14.18 -24.77
C ARG A 280 1.89 -14.06 -23.70
N VAL A 281 0.71 -13.62 -24.11
CA VAL A 281 -0.41 -13.37 -23.21
C VAL A 281 -1.71 -13.93 -23.76
N SER A 282 -2.65 -14.23 -22.86
CA SER A 282 -4.04 -14.42 -23.19
C SER A 282 -4.90 -13.35 -22.51
N PHE A 283 -5.92 -12.87 -23.21
CA PHE A 283 -6.84 -11.82 -22.75
C PHE A 283 -8.25 -12.05 -23.32
N GLU A 284 -9.25 -11.42 -22.70
CA GLU A 284 -10.62 -11.48 -23.17
C GLU A 284 -10.83 -10.45 -24.30
N GLY A 285 -11.29 -10.90 -25.45
CA GLY A 285 -11.71 -10.09 -26.60
C GLY A 285 -13.19 -10.26 -26.91
N ALA A 286 -13.70 -9.54 -27.93
CA ALA A 286 -15.12 -9.52 -28.28
C ALA A 286 -15.71 -10.90 -28.66
N GLY A 287 -14.89 -11.88 -29.03
CA GLY A 287 -15.28 -13.24 -29.44
C GLY A 287 -14.81 -14.34 -28.50
N GLY A 288 -14.28 -14.04 -27.30
CA GLY A 288 -13.73 -15.01 -26.38
C GLY A 288 -12.27 -14.73 -26.01
N VAL A 289 -11.57 -15.76 -25.55
CA VAL A 289 -10.15 -15.64 -25.16
C VAL A 289 -9.28 -15.58 -26.42
N LEU A 290 -8.48 -14.51 -26.53
CA LEU A 290 -7.49 -14.31 -27.58
C LEU A 290 -6.07 -14.49 -27.01
N THR A 291 -5.12 -14.81 -27.89
CA THR A 291 -3.70 -14.91 -27.56
C THR A 291 -2.88 -14.04 -28.52
N GLY A 292 -1.71 -13.62 -28.02
CA GLY A 292 -0.79 -12.79 -28.79
C GLY A 292 0.45 -12.44 -27.99
N THR A 293 1.25 -11.54 -28.53
CA THR A 293 2.45 -11.00 -27.87
C THR A 293 2.19 -9.57 -27.39
N ALA A 294 2.45 -9.29 -26.12
CA ALA A 294 2.35 -7.96 -25.55
C ALA A 294 3.44 -7.06 -26.17
N ALA A 295 3.06 -6.16 -27.06
CA ALA A 295 3.98 -5.32 -27.84
C ALA A 295 4.43 -4.08 -27.07
N GLY A 296 3.59 -3.55 -26.16
CA GLY A 296 3.94 -2.33 -25.41
C GLY A 296 2.80 -1.81 -24.54
N ILE A 297 3.02 -0.62 -23.97
CA ILE A 297 2.03 0.13 -23.19
C ILE A 297 1.79 1.47 -23.87
N ASN A 298 0.53 1.78 -24.17
CA ASN A 298 0.14 3.04 -24.79
C ASN A 298 0.08 4.20 -23.77
N ASP A 299 -0.21 5.42 -24.22
CA ASP A 299 -0.21 6.64 -23.40
C ASP A 299 -1.31 6.71 -22.33
N ARG A 300 -2.23 5.73 -22.31
CA ARG A 300 -3.28 5.56 -21.31
C ARG A 300 -3.10 4.32 -20.44
N PHE A 301 -1.87 3.79 -20.38
CA PHE A 301 -1.53 2.54 -19.66
C PHE A 301 -2.23 1.29 -20.22
N GLY A 302 -2.85 1.37 -21.40
CA GLY A 302 -3.43 0.20 -22.08
C GLY A 302 -2.34 -0.70 -22.64
N LEU A 303 -2.52 -2.02 -22.50
CA LEU A 303 -1.61 -3.02 -23.06
C LEU A 303 -1.88 -3.16 -24.56
N GLN A 304 -0.86 -2.96 -25.37
CA GLN A 304 -0.89 -3.23 -26.79
C GLN A 304 -0.48 -4.69 -27.03
N VAL A 305 -1.29 -5.42 -27.77
CA VAL A 305 -1.05 -6.85 -28.06
C VAL A 305 -1.15 -7.08 -29.55
N THR A 306 -0.12 -7.69 -30.14
CA THR A 306 -0.18 -8.22 -31.51
C THR A 306 -0.68 -9.64 -31.43
N GLY A 307 -1.88 -9.88 -31.94
CA GLY A 307 -2.53 -11.19 -32.00
C GLY A 307 -1.77 -12.19 -32.89
N ASP A 308 -2.06 -13.46 -32.71
CA ASP A 308 -1.45 -14.52 -33.51
C ASP A 308 -1.84 -14.46 -34.99
N ASP A 309 -2.93 -13.76 -35.30
CA ASP A 309 -3.40 -13.44 -36.64
C ASP A 309 -2.80 -12.15 -37.23
N GLY A 310 -1.92 -11.48 -36.49
CA GLY A 310 -1.32 -10.20 -36.86
C GLY A 310 -2.20 -8.98 -36.53
N THR A 311 -3.36 -9.17 -35.91
CA THR A 311 -4.25 -8.07 -35.52
C THR A 311 -3.71 -7.32 -34.31
N GLU A 312 -3.73 -5.99 -34.34
CA GLU A 312 -3.34 -5.15 -33.20
C GLU A 312 -4.54 -4.91 -32.29
N TYR A 313 -4.35 -5.23 -31.00
CA TYR A 313 -5.34 -5.03 -29.95
C TYR A 313 -4.86 -4.04 -28.91
N THR A 314 -5.80 -3.27 -28.34
CA THR A 314 -5.54 -2.48 -27.13
C THR A 314 -6.42 -2.99 -26.01
N VAL A 315 -5.81 -3.57 -24.99
CA VAL A 315 -6.48 -4.03 -23.76
C VAL A 315 -6.42 -2.90 -22.73
N SER A 316 -7.57 -2.32 -22.38
CA SER A 316 -7.66 -1.21 -21.44
C SER A 316 -8.03 -1.65 -20.02
N SER A 317 -8.63 -2.83 -19.86
CA SER A 317 -9.07 -3.42 -18.60
C SER A 317 -9.19 -4.93 -18.74
N GLY A 318 -9.45 -5.63 -17.63
CA GLY A 318 -9.67 -7.06 -17.62
C GLY A 318 -8.46 -7.87 -17.15
N THR A 319 -8.56 -9.19 -17.29
CA THR A 319 -7.49 -10.11 -16.86
C THR A 319 -6.59 -10.47 -18.05
N VAL A 320 -5.30 -10.20 -17.89
CA VAL A 320 -4.26 -10.69 -18.82
C VAL A 320 -3.46 -11.78 -18.11
N LYS A 321 -3.33 -12.93 -18.74
CA LYS A 321 -2.49 -14.03 -18.25
C LYS A 321 -1.24 -14.14 -19.11
N MET A 322 -0.09 -14.19 -18.50
CA MET A 322 1.17 -14.57 -19.17
C MET A 322 1.15 -16.09 -19.39
N LEU A 323 1.53 -16.52 -20.59
CA LEU A 323 1.55 -17.93 -21.03
C LEU A 323 2.95 -18.53 -20.94
#